data_98b5b75e870a68fa6ce1ae89d8575d18
#
_entry.id   98b5b75e870a68fa6ce1ae89d8575d18
#
_cell.length_a   1.000
_cell.length_b   1.000
_cell.length_c   1.000
_cell.angle_alpha   90.00
_cell.angle_beta   90.00
_cell.angle_gamma   90.00
#
_symmetry.space_group_name_H-M   'P 1'
#
loop_
_entity.id
_entity.type
_entity.pdbx_description
1 polymer ?
#
loop_
_entity_poly.entity_id
_entity_poly.type
_entity_poly.pdbx_seq_one_letter_code
_entity_poly.pdbx_strand_id
1 'polypeptide(L)'
;MDYKKLLGDIINAIPQPTASNNKRRTSAEVCYKIQQIAIKVSHPFQTFRDQRVYSYTGKYWVSIDDFDLKIFLREALGRMTNNMVEASQREVVEGLFKQFPYTVMGLAVEQNKEKINFLNGTIDLKTERLEQHLYSDYFRYVLPYPYNPSAMCPMFMKYLDRVLPDKDTQKVLAEYIGWIFTPLKLEKCLFLYGSGKNGKSVFVDIVEALLGKENISHESLSDMCGENGDRSRANLSGKLLNTCSDVAPNAFSGDIFKRIASGEPISTRQLYKDVATLTDYAKMIFCLNELPKTNDKSNGYFRRFLIVPFKVQIPKSEVDPKLAEKIISTELPGIMNWVLEGRERLITQSGFTESSLCQKQLEEYRYGSGVRKKVNLILPDGFKL
;
A
#
# COMPACT_ATOMS: atom_id res chain seq x y z
N MET A 1 -8.09 -12.30 -6.48
CA MET A 1 -9.08 -12.83 -7.49
C MET A 1 -8.56 -12.41 -8.85
N ASP A 2 -8.45 -13.35 -9.78
CA ASP A 2 -7.93 -13.07 -11.11
C ASP A 2 -8.95 -12.26 -11.90
N TYR A 3 -8.65 -11.00 -12.24
CA TYR A 3 -9.54 -10.15 -13.04
C TYR A 3 -9.80 -10.71 -14.45
N LYS A 4 -8.95 -11.62 -14.95
CA LYS A 4 -9.16 -12.29 -16.24
C LYS A 4 -10.44 -13.11 -16.26
N LYS A 5 -10.79 -13.73 -15.13
CA LYS A 5 -12.08 -14.41 -15.00
C LYS A 5 -13.25 -13.43 -15.09
N LEU A 6 -13.15 -12.27 -14.43
CA LEU A 6 -14.19 -11.22 -14.50
C LEU A 6 -14.40 -10.73 -15.93
N LEU A 7 -13.31 -10.47 -16.66
CA LEU A 7 -13.38 -10.09 -18.07
C LEU A 7 -14.06 -11.18 -18.93
N GLY A 8 -13.74 -12.45 -18.67
CA GLY A 8 -14.39 -13.59 -19.29
C GLY A 8 -15.90 -13.65 -19.04
N ASP A 9 -16.32 -13.39 -17.79
CA ASP A 9 -17.74 -13.39 -17.42
C ASP A 9 -18.50 -12.26 -18.15
N ILE A 10 -17.89 -11.08 -18.28
CA ILE A 10 -18.47 -9.97 -19.06
C ILE A 10 -18.57 -10.34 -20.53
N ILE A 11 -17.52 -10.92 -21.14
CA ILE A 11 -17.54 -11.36 -22.55
C ILE A 11 -18.65 -12.39 -22.76
N ASN A 12 -18.81 -13.35 -21.86
CA ASN A 12 -19.83 -14.39 -21.96
C ASN A 12 -21.26 -13.81 -21.89
N ALA A 13 -21.44 -12.71 -21.18
CA ALA A 13 -22.73 -12.01 -21.07
C ALA A 13 -23.05 -11.15 -22.30
N ILE A 14 -22.11 -10.91 -23.23
CA ILE A 14 -22.36 -10.17 -24.46
C ILE A 14 -23.27 -11.00 -25.38
N PRO A 15 -24.45 -10.50 -25.75
CA PRO A 15 -25.35 -11.20 -26.66
C PRO A 15 -24.74 -11.27 -28.07
N GLN A 16 -24.86 -12.45 -28.69
CA GLN A 16 -24.49 -12.60 -30.11
C GLN A 16 -25.46 -11.81 -31.00
N PRO A 17 -24.98 -11.18 -32.10
CA PRO A 17 -25.84 -10.46 -32.98
C PRO A 17 -26.83 -11.38 -33.68
N THR A 18 -28.12 -11.01 -33.69
CA THR A 18 -29.08 -11.59 -34.60
C THR A 18 -28.82 -11.00 -35.98
N ALA A 19 -29.00 -11.81 -37.03
CA ALA A 19 -28.55 -11.58 -38.42
C ALA A 19 -28.98 -10.23 -39.12
N SER A 20 -29.73 -9.38 -38.44
CA SER A 20 -30.31 -8.18 -39.04
C SER A 20 -29.66 -6.83 -38.68
N ASN A 21 -28.56 -6.77 -37.91
CA ASN A 21 -28.02 -5.50 -37.40
C ASN A 21 -26.52 -5.28 -37.69
N ASN A 22 -26.16 -5.19 -38.99
CA ASN A 22 -24.81 -4.80 -39.45
C ASN A 22 -24.56 -3.28 -39.43
N LYS A 23 -25.17 -2.54 -38.53
CA LYS A 23 -24.90 -1.10 -38.42
C LYS A 23 -23.51 -0.88 -37.84
N ARG A 24 -22.66 -0.12 -38.58
CA ARG A 24 -21.33 0.32 -38.09
C ARG A 24 -21.52 1.10 -36.80
N ARG A 25 -20.89 0.67 -35.72
CA ARG A 25 -20.94 1.28 -34.40
C ARG A 25 -19.71 2.14 -34.17
N THR A 26 -19.89 3.27 -33.51
CA THR A 26 -18.75 4.08 -33.01
C THR A 26 -18.06 3.43 -31.84
N SER A 27 -16.79 3.76 -31.62
CA SER A 27 -16.05 3.28 -30.42
C SER A 27 -16.77 3.64 -29.12
N ALA A 28 -17.41 4.83 -29.08
CA ALA A 28 -18.16 5.26 -27.89
C ALA A 28 -19.39 4.37 -27.62
N GLU A 29 -20.16 4.01 -28.66
CA GLU A 29 -21.32 3.11 -28.51
C GLU A 29 -20.92 1.71 -28.07
N VAL A 30 -19.80 1.19 -28.58
CA VAL A 30 -19.26 -0.11 -28.16
C VAL A 30 -18.84 -0.07 -26.71
N CYS A 31 -18.03 0.91 -26.31
CA CYS A 31 -17.56 1.07 -24.95
C CYS A 31 -18.71 1.25 -23.95
N TYR A 32 -19.72 2.05 -24.30
CA TYR A 32 -20.91 2.25 -23.47
C TYR A 32 -21.69 0.94 -23.28
N LYS A 33 -21.87 0.15 -24.34
CA LYS A 33 -22.55 -1.16 -24.23
C LYS A 33 -21.77 -2.14 -23.36
N ILE A 34 -20.44 -2.18 -23.47
CA ILE A 34 -19.59 -3.01 -22.62
C ILE A 34 -19.81 -2.64 -21.15
N GLN A 35 -19.79 -1.33 -20.82
CA GLN A 35 -20.04 -0.86 -19.45
C GLN A 35 -21.44 -1.25 -18.94
N GLN A 36 -22.47 -1.14 -19.78
CA GLN A 36 -23.83 -1.55 -19.39
C GLN A 36 -23.94 -3.05 -19.11
N ILE A 37 -23.25 -3.88 -19.88
CA ILE A 37 -23.18 -5.33 -19.65
C ILE A 37 -22.40 -5.62 -18.37
N ALA A 38 -21.26 -4.98 -18.17
CA ALA A 38 -20.45 -5.13 -16.97
C ALA A 38 -21.23 -4.79 -15.69
N ILE A 39 -22.04 -3.72 -15.72
CA ILE A 39 -22.94 -3.35 -14.62
C ILE A 39 -23.98 -4.46 -14.36
N LYS A 40 -24.58 -5.02 -15.39
CA LYS A 40 -25.59 -6.08 -15.28
C LYS A 40 -25.04 -7.36 -14.63
N VAL A 41 -23.77 -7.67 -14.87
CA VAL A 41 -23.10 -8.86 -14.27
C VAL A 41 -22.36 -8.50 -12.98
N SER A 42 -22.60 -7.32 -12.41
CA SER A 42 -22.03 -6.84 -11.15
C SER A 42 -20.49 -6.65 -11.15
N HIS A 43 -19.92 -6.42 -12.35
CA HIS A 43 -18.49 -6.11 -12.55
C HIS A 43 -18.29 -4.79 -13.30
N PRO A 44 -18.85 -3.66 -12.79
CA PRO A 44 -18.69 -2.37 -13.45
C PRO A 44 -17.22 -1.98 -13.59
N PHE A 45 -16.93 -1.15 -14.60
CA PHE A 45 -15.63 -0.53 -14.74
C PHE A 45 -15.64 0.91 -14.23
N GLN A 46 -14.48 1.39 -13.79
CA GLN A 46 -14.26 2.78 -13.41
C GLN A 46 -12.79 3.16 -13.59
N THR A 47 -12.50 4.43 -13.88
CA THR A 47 -11.16 5.02 -13.79
C THR A 47 -11.03 5.81 -12.50
N PHE A 48 -9.82 5.78 -11.91
CA PHE A 48 -9.44 6.60 -10.76
C PHE A 48 -8.44 7.70 -11.19
N ARG A 49 -7.95 8.50 -10.24
CA ARG A 49 -7.01 9.60 -10.50
C ARG A 49 -5.68 9.16 -11.14
N ASP A 50 -5.30 7.91 -10.99
CA ASP A 50 -4.12 7.31 -11.63
C ASP A 50 -4.35 6.95 -13.11
N GLN A 51 -5.54 7.28 -13.66
CA GLN A 51 -5.95 7.05 -15.04
C GLN A 51 -5.95 5.57 -15.48
N ARG A 52 -5.90 4.64 -14.54
CA ARG A 52 -6.05 3.21 -14.82
C ARG A 52 -7.52 2.82 -14.87
N VAL A 53 -7.83 1.82 -15.68
CA VAL A 53 -9.15 1.20 -15.69
C VAL A 53 -9.20 0.10 -14.64
N TYR A 54 -10.23 0.11 -13.84
CA TYR A 54 -10.50 -0.87 -12.79
C TYR A 54 -11.82 -1.56 -13.06
N SER A 55 -11.95 -2.83 -12.65
CA SER A 55 -13.22 -3.56 -12.57
C SER A 55 -13.52 -3.95 -11.14
N TYR A 56 -14.80 -3.92 -10.76
CA TYR A 56 -15.23 -4.32 -9.41
C TYR A 56 -15.36 -5.84 -9.32
N THR A 57 -14.70 -6.43 -8.31
CA THR A 57 -14.65 -7.89 -8.11
C THR A 57 -15.85 -8.45 -7.33
N GLY A 58 -16.77 -7.60 -6.87
CA GLY A 58 -17.76 -7.92 -5.84
C GLY A 58 -17.27 -7.59 -4.42
N LYS A 59 -15.97 -7.28 -4.25
CA LYS A 59 -15.36 -6.93 -2.95
C LYS A 59 -14.49 -5.67 -3.00
N TYR A 60 -13.76 -5.46 -4.08
CA TYR A 60 -12.85 -4.34 -4.27
C TYR A 60 -12.64 -4.07 -5.77
N TRP A 61 -12.02 -2.94 -6.09
CA TRP A 61 -11.67 -2.53 -7.43
C TRP A 61 -10.26 -3.01 -7.79
N VAL A 62 -10.14 -3.85 -8.81
CA VAL A 62 -8.85 -4.36 -9.30
C VAL A 62 -8.44 -3.64 -10.57
N SER A 63 -7.20 -3.18 -10.64
CA SER A 63 -6.63 -2.57 -11.85
C SER A 63 -6.45 -3.61 -12.95
N ILE A 64 -6.83 -3.25 -14.17
CA ILE A 64 -6.64 -4.08 -15.36
C ILE A 64 -5.39 -3.62 -16.08
N ASP A 65 -4.55 -4.56 -16.48
CA ASP A 65 -3.38 -4.27 -17.31
C ASP A 65 -3.79 -3.75 -18.69
N ASP A 66 -3.07 -2.77 -19.24
CA ASP A 66 -3.39 -2.13 -20.51
C ASP A 66 -3.43 -3.13 -21.70
N PHE A 67 -2.54 -4.14 -21.67
CA PHE A 67 -2.52 -5.18 -22.71
C PHE A 67 -3.74 -6.11 -22.61
N ASP A 68 -4.05 -6.56 -21.40
CA ASP A 68 -5.24 -7.40 -21.14
C ASP A 68 -6.55 -6.63 -21.44
N LEU A 69 -6.59 -5.31 -21.18
CA LEU A 69 -7.72 -4.48 -21.55
C LEU A 69 -7.92 -4.39 -23.07
N LYS A 70 -6.83 -4.28 -23.83
CA LYS A 70 -6.89 -4.31 -25.30
C LYS A 70 -7.41 -5.64 -25.84
N ILE A 71 -6.94 -6.77 -25.26
CA ILE A 71 -7.44 -8.10 -25.61
C ILE A 71 -8.94 -8.19 -25.33
N PHE A 72 -9.37 -7.79 -24.14
CA PHE A 72 -10.76 -7.79 -23.73
C PHE A 72 -11.66 -6.98 -24.68
N LEU A 73 -11.26 -5.74 -25.00
CA LEU A 73 -12.03 -4.87 -25.89
C LEU A 73 -12.15 -5.43 -27.30
N ARG A 74 -11.07 -6.03 -27.83
CA ARG A 74 -11.06 -6.74 -29.11
C ARG A 74 -12.06 -7.90 -29.11
N GLU A 75 -12.01 -8.76 -28.09
CA GLU A 75 -12.89 -9.92 -27.97
C GLU A 75 -14.36 -9.52 -27.77
N ALA A 76 -14.60 -8.50 -26.95
CA ALA A 76 -15.94 -7.95 -26.75
C ALA A 76 -16.55 -7.42 -28.06
N LEU A 77 -15.78 -6.65 -28.84
CA LEU A 77 -16.25 -6.18 -30.15
C LEU A 77 -16.47 -7.34 -31.14
N GLY A 78 -15.51 -8.28 -31.21
CA GLY A 78 -15.63 -9.45 -32.09
C GLY A 78 -16.91 -10.25 -31.81
N ARG A 79 -17.25 -10.42 -30.51
CA ARG A 79 -18.50 -11.08 -30.11
C ARG A 79 -19.75 -10.25 -30.46
N MET A 80 -19.69 -8.91 -30.29
CA MET A 80 -20.79 -8.00 -30.60
C MET A 80 -21.11 -7.91 -32.10
N THR A 81 -20.11 -8.13 -32.95
CA THR A 81 -20.22 -7.98 -34.40
C THR A 81 -20.19 -9.31 -35.17
N ASN A 82 -19.82 -10.40 -34.48
CA ASN A 82 -19.47 -11.68 -35.07
C ASN A 82 -18.37 -11.55 -36.17
N ASN A 83 -17.48 -10.58 -36.01
CA ASN A 83 -16.42 -10.26 -36.97
C ASN A 83 -15.09 -10.00 -36.25
N MET A 84 -14.33 -11.08 -35.97
CA MET A 84 -13.04 -10.99 -35.31
C MET A 84 -11.96 -10.33 -36.18
N VAL A 85 -12.07 -10.39 -37.49
CA VAL A 85 -11.10 -9.76 -38.41
C VAL A 85 -11.16 -8.25 -38.27
N GLU A 86 -12.35 -7.67 -38.33
CA GLU A 86 -12.56 -6.24 -38.13
C GLU A 86 -12.15 -5.80 -36.70
N ALA A 87 -12.58 -6.57 -35.68
CA ALA A 87 -12.25 -6.29 -34.28
C ALA A 87 -10.75 -6.33 -33.99
N SER A 88 -9.97 -7.06 -34.81
CA SER A 88 -8.50 -7.20 -34.63
C SER A 88 -7.69 -6.14 -35.35
N GLN A 89 -8.33 -5.25 -36.12
CA GLN A 89 -7.62 -4.13 -36.75
C GLN A 89 -7.03 -3.18 -35.71
N ARG A 90 -5.77 -2.80 -35.90
CA ARG A 90 -5.03 -1.97 -34.94
C ARG A 90 -5.76 -0.68 -34.61
N GLU A 91 -6.24 0.03 -35.61
CA GLU A 91 -6.95 1.32 -35.49
C GLU A 91 -8.23 1.16 -34.64
N VAL A 92 -8.92 0.02 -34.78
CA VAL A 92 -10.15 -0.29 -34.05
C VAL A 92 -9.82 -0.55 -32.59
N VAL A 93 -8.82 -1.41 -32.30
CA VAL A 93 -8.40 -1.73 -30.92
C VAL A 93 -7.89 -0.49 -30.20
N GLU A 94 -7.03 0.30 -30.84
CA GLU A 94 -6.50 1.54 -30.26
C GLU A 94 -7.59 2.60 -30.07
N GLY A 95 -8.56 2.68 -30.97
CA GLY A 95 -9.73 3.57 -30.85
C GLY A 95 -10.60 3.21 -29.64
N LEU A 96 -10.89 1.93 -29.44
CA LEU A 96 -11.62 1.44 -28.27
C LEU A 96 -10.82 1.68 -26.98
N PHE A 97 -9.54 1.33 -26.97
CA PHE A 97 -8.67 1.48 -25.79
C PHE A 97 -8.56 2.95 -25.34
N LYS A 98 -8.42 3.89 -26.27
CA LYS A 98 -8.39 5.32 -25.96
C LYS A 98 -9.76 5.86 -25.51
N GLN A 99 -10.87 5.33 -26.06
CA GLN A 99 -12.22 5.76 -25.72
C GLN A 99 -12.71 5.20 -24.38
N PHE A 100 -12.32 3.97 -24.02
CA PHE A 100 -12.90 3.26 -22.89
C PHE A 100 -12.71 3.98 -21.53
N PRO A 101 -11.53 4.54 -21.19
CA PRO A 101 -11.34 5.30 -19.96
C PRO A 101 -12.30 6.48 -19.81
N TYR A 102 -12.60 7.19 -20.90
CA TYR A 102 -13.58 8.31 -20.88
C TYR A 102 -15.01 7.82 -20.67
N THR A 103 -15.35 6.65 -21.20
CA THR A 103 -16.69 6.06 -21.03
C THR A 103 -16.95 5.63 -19.58
N VAL A 104 -15.92 5.17 -18.87
CA VAL A 104 -16.02 4.66 -17.50
C VAL A 104 -15.48 5.66 -16.45
N MET A 105 -15.25 6.91 -16.88
CA MET A 105 -14.78 7.97 -16.00
C MET A 105 -15.85 8.30 -14.97
N GLY A 106 -15.49 8.15 -13.69
CA GLY A 106 -16.32 8.53 -12.56
C GLY A 106 -15.83 9.81 -11.88
N LEU A 107 -16.56 10.28 -10.88
CA LEU A 107 -16.07 11.31 -9.99
C LEU A 107 -14.80 10.81 -9.28
N ALA A 108 -13.83 11.69 -9.08
CA ALA A 108 -12.63 11.38 -8.32
C ALA A 108 -13.00 11.23 -6.83
N VAL A 109 -13.36 10.03 -6.44
CA VAL A 109 -13.73 9.72 -5.05
C VAL A 109 -12.51 9.14 -4.33
N GLU A 110 -12.24 9.63 -3.14
CA GLU A 110 -11.21 9.06 -2.26
C GLU A 110 -11.80 7.87 -1.50
N GLN A 111 -10.94 6.88 -1.25
CA GLN A 111 -11.30 5.72 -0.43
C GLN A 111 -11.73 6.17 0.97
N ASN A 112 -12.77 5.57 1.50
CA ASN A 112 -13.20 5.83 2.87
C ASN A 112 -12.17 5.28 3.88
N LYS A 113 -11.45 6.17 4.57
CA LYS A 113 -10.43 5.81 5.58
C LYS A 113 -11.04 5.41 6.95
N GLU A 114 -12.35 5.50 7.10
CA GLU A 114 -13.08 5.07 8.32
C GLU A 114 -13.57 3.62 8.21
N LYS A 115 -13.23 2.94 7.12
CA LYS A 115 -13.59 1.54 6.87
C LYS A 115 -12.36 0.73 6.49
N ILE A 116 -12.39 -0.58 6.77
CA ILE A 116 -11.37 -1.55 6.35
C ILE A 116 -12.07 -2.73 5.67
N ASN A 117 -11.52 -3.14 4.53
CA ASN A 117 -12.11 -4.18 3.68
C ASN A 117 -11.46 -5.55 3.93
N PHE A 118 -12.26 -6.54 4.36
CA PHE A 118 -11.87 -7.93 4.64
C PHE A 118 -12.59 -8.91 3.70
N LEU A 119 -12.19 -10.19 3.69
CA LEU A 119 -12.84 -11.20 2.84
C LEU A 119 -14.32 -11.40 3.14
N ASN A 120 -14.75 -11.24 4.37
CA ASN A 120 -16.14 -11.46 4.82
C ASN A 120 -16.98 -10.18 4.92
N GLY A 121 -16.45 -9.02 4.54
CA GLY A 121 -17.17 -7.75 4.57
C GLY A 121 -16.25 -6.57 4.83
N THR A 122 -16.86 -5.42 5.00
CA THR A 122 -16.19 -4.16 5.33
C THR A 122 -16.53 -3.78 6.76
N ILE A 123 -15.50 -3.56 7.61
CA ILE A 123 -15.75 -3.04 8.96
C ILE A 123 -15.83 -1.52 8.92
N ASP A 124 -16.88 -0.97 9.49
CA ASP A 124 -16.98 0.45 9.80
C ASP A 124 -16.34 0.69 11.19
N LEU A 125 -15.28 1.49 11.21
CA LEU A 125 -14.46 1.70 12.42
C LEU A 125 -15.11 2.64 13.46
N LYS A 126 -16.19 3.34 13.09
CA LYS A 126 -16.96 4.16 14.03
C LYS A 126 -18.03 3.35 14.76
N THR A 127 -18.68 2.46 14.02
CA THR A 127 -19.77 1.65 14.55
C THR A 127 -19.31 0.25 14.98
N GLU A 128 -18.09 -0.14 14.63
CA GLU A 128 -17.51 -1.48 14.84
C GLU A 128 -18.33 -2.63 14.22
N ARG A 129 -19.14 -2.29 13.21
CA ARG A 129 -20.02 -3.27 12.53
C ARG A 129 -19.38 -3.77 11.25
N LEU A 130 -19.52 -5.05 11.03
CA LEU A 130 -19.18 -5.69 9.76
C LEU A 130 -20.36 -5.53 8.80
N GLU A 131 -20.14 -4.84 7.68
CA GLU A 131 -21.10 -4.56 6.64
C GLU A 131 -20.80 -5.38 5.38
N GLN A 132 -21.75 -5.45 4.46
CA GLN A 132 -21.52 -6.04 3.14
C GLN A 132 -20.58 -5.16 2.30
N HIS A 133 -19.87 -5.79 1.37
CA HIS A 133 -19.05 -5.04 0.41
C HIS A 133 -19.91 -4.16 -0.48
N LEU A 134 -19.51 -2.90 -0.62
CA LEU A 134 -20.15 -1.93 -1.51
C LEU A 134 -19.13 -1.40 -2.52
N TYR A 135 -19.51 -1.35 -3.79
CA TYR A 135 -18.65 -0.75 -4.82
C TYR A 135 -18.41 0.76 -4.58
N SER A 136 -19.35 1.42 -3.90
CA SER A 136 -19.29 2.83 -3.52
C SER A 136 -18.31 3.13 -2.37
N ASP A 137 -17.74 2.12 -1.71
CA ASP A 137 -16.67 2.31 -0.73
C ASP A 137 -15.30 2.53 -1.41
N TYR A 138 -15.19 2.29 -2.71
CA TYR A 138 -14.02 2.52 -3.57
C TYR A 138 -12.71 1.85 -3.09
N PHE A 139 -12.81 0.74 -2.36
CA PHE A 139 -11.63 -0.02 -1.97
C PHE A 139 -10.89 -0.57 -3.17
N ARG A 140 -9.58 -0.36 -3.22
CA ARG A 140 -8.66 -0.95 -4.19
C ARG A 140 -7.87 -2.13 -3.62
N TYR A 141 -8.27 -2.60 -2.45
CA TYR A 141 -7.69 -3.74 -1.74
C TYR A 141 -8.75 -4.53 -1.00
N VAL A 142 -8.40 -5.76 -0.66
CA VAL A 142 -9.09 -6.59 0.33
C VAL A 142 -8.02 -7.28 1.18
N LEU A 143 -8.18 -7.29 2.50
CA LEU A 143 -7.30 -8.06 3.37
C LEU A 143 -7.64 -9.55 3.22
N PRO A 144 -6.61 -10.45 3.09
CA PRO A 144 -6.80 -11.81 2.57
C PRO A 144 -7.34 -12.82 3.62
N TYR A 145 -8.03 -12.36 4.64
CA TYR A 145 -8.65 -13.16 5.71
C TYR A 145 -9.95 -12.52 6.17
N PRO A 146 -10.83 -13.29 6.85
CA PRO A 146 -12.04 -12.74 7.45
C PRO A 146 -11.73 -11.93 8.71
N TYR A 147 -12.43 -10.83 8.92
CA TYR A 147 -12.43 -10.13 10.20
C TYR A 147 -13.07 -10.98 11.28
N ASN A 148 -12.39 -11.12 12.43
CA ASN A 148 -12.88 -11.82 13.62
C ASN A 148 -12.43 -11.06 14.87
N PRO A 149 -13.33 -10.32 15.56
CA PRO A 149 -12.98 -9.51 16.72
C PRO A 149 -12.53 -10.32 17.95
N SER A 150 -12.86 -11.63 17.99
CA SER A 150 -12.48 -12.52 19.09
C SER A 150 -11.19 -13.30 18.82
N ALA A 151 -10.56 -13.11 17.65
CA ALA A 151 -9.34 -13.82 17.32
C ALA A 151 -8.16 -13.33 18.17
N MET A 152 -7.29 -14.26 18.54
CA MET A 152 -6.06 -14.02 19.31
C MET A 152 -4.83 -14.37 18.49
N CYS A 153 -3.65 -13.87 18.89
CA CYS A 153 -2.38 -14.11 18.21
C CYS A 153 -1.24 -14.48 19.19
N PRO A 154 -1.38 -15.57 19.94
CA PRO A 154 -0.43 -15.92 21.01
C PRO A 154 0.98 -16.24 20.50
N MET A 155 1.14 -16.89 19.34
CA MET A 155 2.46 -17.16 18.75
C MET A 155 3.13 -15.87 18.29
N PHE A 156 2.38 -14.98 17.68
CA PHE A 156 2.89 -13.66 17.28
C PHE A 156 3.32 -12.83 18.49
N MET A 157 2.51 -12.78 19.54
CA MET A 157 2.88 -12.06 20.78
C MET A 157 4.12 -12.66 21.45
N LYS A 158 4.22 -13.98 21.53
CA LYS A 158 5.41 -14.68 22.05
C LYS A 158 6.65 -14.35 21.20
N TYR A 159 6.50 -14.31 19.89
CA TYR A 159 7.57 -13.91 18.99
C TYR A 159 8.00 -12.46 19.24
N LEU A 160 7.04 -11.49 19.31
CA LEU A 160 7.35 -10.10 19.60
C LEU A 160 8.06 -9.92 20.95
N ASP A 161 7.59 -10.60 21.99
CA ASP A 161 8.20 -10.56 23.33
C ASP A 161 9.65 -11.06 23.31
N ARG A 162 9.96 -12.00 22.42
CA ARG A 162 11.32 -12.54 22.28
C ARG A 162 12.24 -11.59 21.53
N VAL A 163 11.78 -10.94 20.46
CA VAL A 163 12.65 -10.11 19.60
C VAL A 163 12.65 -8.63 19.96
N LEU A 164 11.58 -8.16 20.59
CA LEU A 164 11.36 -6.78 21.04
C LEU A 164 10.71 -6.77 22.43
N PRO A 165 11.46 -7.07 23.51
CA PRO A 165 10.89 -7.21 24.86
C PRO A 165 10.31 -5.88 25.41
N ASP A 166 10.72 -4.74 24.89
CA ASP A 166 10.18 -3.44 25.27
C ASP A 166 8.76 -3.24 24.72
N LYS A 167 7.79 -3.13 25.66
CA LYS A 167 6.37 -3.04 25.29
C LYS A 167 6.00 -1.75 24.57
N ASP A 168 6.65 -0.65 24.85
CA ASP A 168 6.37 0.61 24.16
C ASP A 168 6.85 0.55 22.70
N THR A 169 7.97 -0.13 22.43
CA THR A 169 8.40 -0.41 21.06
C THR A 169 7.41 -1.32 20.31
N GLN A 170 6.82 -2.32 20.99
CA GLN A 170 5.74 -3.13 20.39
C GLN A 170 4.50 -2.29 20.06
N LYS A 171 4.11 -1.38 20.97
CA LYS A 171 2.99 -0.44 20.71
C LYS A 171 3.25 0.44 19.48
N VAL A 172 4.48 0.96 19.34
CA VAL A 172 4.89 1.75 18.18
C VAL A 172 4.71 0.96 16.87
N LEU A 173 5.04 -0.33 16.85
CA LEU A 173 4.82 -1.17 15.66
C LEU A 173 3.33 -1.35 15.34
N ALA A 174 2.49 -1.64 16.35
CA ALA A 174 1.04 -1.75 16.18
C ALA A 174 0.45 -0.45 15.61
N GLU A 175 0.85 0.67 16.19
CA GLU A 175 0.45 2.01 15.80
C GLU A 175 0.87 2.33 14.37
N TYR A 176 2.08 1.94 13.97
CA TYR A 176 2.57 2.20 12.62
C TYR A 176 1.77 1.44 11.56
N ILE A 177 1.48 0.16 11.80
CA ILE A 177 0.62 -0.60 10.89
C ILE A 177 -0.82 -0.07 10.94
N GLY A 178 -1.33 0.28 12.13
CA GLY A 178 -2.63 0.90 12.31
C GLY A 178 -2.78 2.25 11.60
N TRP A 179 -1.69 3.01 11.51
CA TRP A 179 -1.65 4.31 10.80
C TRP A 179 -2.03 4.22 9.33
N ILE A 180 -1.77 3.08 8.68
CA ILE A 180 -2.17 2.81 7.29
C ILE A 180 -3.67 3.04 7.09
N PHE A 181 -4.48 2.73 8.11
CA PHE A 181 -5.93 2.82 8.11
C PHE A 181 -6.46 4.10 8.80
N THR A 182 -5.71 5.19 8.72
CA THR A 182 -6.10 6.49 9.28
C THR A 182 -5.90 7.62 8.27
N PRO A 183 -6.62 8.75 8.41
CA PRO A 183 -6.35 9.95 7.64
C PRO A 183 -5.19 10.80 8.21
N LEU A 184 -4.57 10.39 9.33
CA LEU A 184 -3.56 11.17 10.03
C LEU A 184 -2.29 11.36 9.18
N LYS A 185 -1.70 12.54 9.25
CA LYS A 185 -0.41 12.88 8.63
C LYS A 185 0.65 13.02 9.72
N LEU A 186 1.42 11.95 9.95
CA LEU A 186 2.41 11.90 11.05
C LEU A 186 3.86 12.06 10.57
N GLU A 187 4.07 12.17 9.28
CA GLU A 187 5.38 12.43 8.64
C GLU A 187 6.49 11.46 9.08
N LYS A 188 6.24 10.15 9.07
CA LYS A 188 7.18 9.12 9.49
C LYS A 188 7.39 8.04 8.43
N CYS A 189 8.64 7.58 8.31
CA CYS A 189 9.00 6.28 7.72
C CYS A 189 9.51 5.37 8.82
N LEU A 190 9.11 4.10 8.81
CA LEU A 190 9.56 3.10 9.78
C LEU A 190 10.83 2.42 9.29
N PHE A 191 11.84 2.39 10.14
CA PHE A 191 13.11 1.73 9.91
C PHE A 191 13.30 0.63 10.96
N LEU A 192 13.27 -0.63 10.52
CA LEU A 192 13.59 -1.78 11.35
C LEU A 192 15.11 -1.98 11.29
N TYR A 193 15.80 -1.63 12.36
CA TYR A 193 17.27 -1.58 12.42
C TYR A 193 17.85 -2.72 13.23
N GLY A 194 18.91 -3.38 12.74
CA GLY A 194 19.63 -4.40 13.50
C GLY A 194 20.55 -5.26 12.65
N SER A 195 21.59 -5.83 13.24
CA SER A 195 22.74 -6.50 12.62
C SER A 195 22.49 -7.89 12.00
N GLY A 196 21.21 -8.31 11.83
CA GLY A 196 20.85 -9.62 11.29
C GLY A 196 20.54 -10.66 12.38
N LYS A 197 19.87 -11.77 12.00
CA LYS A 197 19.45 -12.89 12.89
C LYS A 197 18.64 -12.43 14.12
N ASN A 198 17.82 -11.43 13.96
CA ASN A 198 17.09 -10.75 15.04
C ASN A 198 15.57 -10.69 14.82
N GLY A 199 15.06 -11.42 13.82
CA GLY A 199 13.63 -11.57 13.58
C GLY A 199 12.98 -10.50 12.68
N LYS A 200 13.69 -9.44 12.21
CA LYS A 200 13.12 -8.41 11.32
C LYS A 200 12.37 -8.99 10.13
N SER A 201 12.97 -9.95 9.41
CA SER A 201 12.35 -10.54 8.22
C SER A 201 11.04 -11.27 8.56
N VAL A 202 10.99 -11.99 9.67
CA VAL A 202 9.76 -12.64 10.17
C VAL A 202 8.64 -11.62 10.40
N PHE A 203 8.98 -10.46 10.98
CA PHE A 203 8.00 -9.38 11.18
C PHE A 203 7.48 -8.85 9.85
N VAL A 204 8.37 -8.59 8.89
CA VAL A 204 7.98 -8.10 7.56
C VAL A 204 7.12 -9.11 6.82
N ASP A 205 7.51 -10.38 6.80
CA ASP A 205 6.74 -11.46 6.16
C ASP A 205 5.30 -11.54 6.71
N ILE A 206 5.16 -11.40 8.05
CA ILE A 206 3.85 -11.40 8.72
C ILE A 206 3.05 -10.15 8.32
N VAL A 207 3.65 -8.95 8.32
CA VAL A 207 2.97 -7.71 7.95
C VAL A 207 2.55 -7.71 6.48
N GLU A 208 3.38 -8.23 5.58
CA GLU A 208 3.03 -8.38 4.17
C GLU A 208 1.85 -9.35 3.97
N ALA A 209 1.85 -10.46 4.69
CA ALA A 209 0.74 -11.40 4.66
C ALA A 209 -0.54 -10.80 5.27
N LEU A 210 -0.40 -10.02 6.36
CA LEU A 210 -1.49 -9.33 7.03
C LEU A 210 -2.19 -8.32 6.10
N LEU A 211 -1.41 -7.55 5.36
CA LEU A 211 -1.95 -6.55 4.44
C LEU A 211 -2.32 -7.13 3.06
N GLY A 212 -1.82 -8.34 2.76
CA GLY A 212 -1.95 -8.99 1.46
C GLY A 212 -0.86 -8.56 0.49
N LYS A 213 -0.10 -9.53 -0.03
CA LYS A 213 1.07 -9.27 -0.90
C LYS A 213 0.77 -8.40 -2.12
N GLU A 214 -0.44 -8.51 -2.66
CA GLU A 214 -0.88 -7.70 -3.80
C GLU A 214 -1.05 -6.21 -3.44
N ASN A 215 -1.18 -5.89 -2.16
CA ASN A 215 -1.33 -4.54 -1.64
C ASN A 215 0.00 -3.91 -1.21
N ILE A 216 1.12 -4.61 -1.45
CA ILE A 216 2.47 -4.18 -1.09
C ILE A 216 3.24 -3.78 -2.36
N SER A 217 4.15 -2.83 -2.21
CA SER A 217 5.22 -2.53 -3.16
C SER A 217 6.59 -2.77 -2.51
N HIS A 218 7.63 -2.94 -3.33
CA HIS A 218 8.98 -3.28 -2.87
C HIS A 218 10.04 -2.32 -3.44
N GLU A 219 9.71 -1.03 -3.47
CA GLU A 219 10.60 -0.01 -4.01
C GLU A 219 11.69 0.37 -3.00
N SER A 220 12.94 0.41 -3.47
CA SER A 220 14.03 0.85 -2.60
C SER A 220 14.02 2.37 -2.40
N LEU A 221 14.56 2.83 -1.27
CA LEU A 221 14.65 4.25 -0.98
C LEU A 221 15.57 4.98 -1.98
N SER A 222 16.66 4.33 -2.43
CA SER A 222 17.57 4.85 -3.45
C SER A 222 16.88 5.03 -4.80
N ASP A 223 16.07 4.04 -5.22
CA ASP A 223 15.36 4.11 -6.50
C ASP A 223 14.30 5.21 -6.49
N MET A 224 13.50 5.28 -5.42
CA MET A 224 12.48 6.31 -5.28
C MET A 224 13.04 7.74 -5.22
N CYS A 225 14.22 7.91 -4.62
CA CYS A 225 14.87 9.21 -4.45
C CYS A 225 15.90 9.55 -5.53
N GLY A 226 16.17 8.64 -6.47
CA GLY A 226 17.09 8.82 -7.57
C GLY A 226 16.56 9.71 -8.70
N GLU A 227 17.40 9.99 -9.72
CA GLU A 227 17.05 10.86 -10.86
C GLU A 227 15.81 10.37 -11.64
N ASN A 228 15.67 9.05 -11.83
CA ASN A 228 14.52 8.44 -12.49
C ASN A 228 13.49 7.86 -11.49
N GLY A 229 13.47 8.35 -10.28
CA GLY A 229 12.64 7.83 -9.21
C GLY A 229 11.13 8.05 -9.40
N ASP A 230 10.71 8.85 -10.38
CA ASP A 230 9.33 9.04 -10.78
C ASP A 230 8.67 7.72 -11.22
N ARG A 231 9.42 6.79 -11.82
CA ARG A 231 8.93 5.45 -12.21
C ARG A 231 8.70 4.56 -10.99
N SER A 232 9.67 4.46 -10.10
CA SER A 232 9.56 3.69 -8.85
C SER A 232 8.42 4.24 -7.98
N ARG A 233 8.31 5.57 -7.88
CA ARG A 233 7.20 6.20 -7.15
C ARG A 233 5.82 5.88 -7.74
N ALA A 234 5.71 5.63 -9.05
CA ALA A 234 4.44 5.23 -9.66
C ALA A 234 3.90 3.88 -9.13
N ASN A 235 4.79 2.98 -8.69
CA ASN A 235 4.43 1.68 -8.12
C ASN A 235 3.84 1.77 -6.70
N LEU A 236 3.92 2.92 -6.05
CA LEU A 236 3.31 3.17 -4.74
C LEU A 236 1.81 3.43 -4.83
N SER A 237 1.29 3.71 -6.04
CA SER A 237 -0.11 4.04 -6.25
C SER A 237 -1.03 2.87 -5.92
N GLY A 238 -2.03 3.11 -5.07
CA GLY A 238 -3.01 2.09 -4.68
C GLY A 238 -2.48 1.00 -3.78
N LYS A 239 -1.24 1.11 -3.29
CA LYS A 239 -0.63 0.20 -2.32
C LYS A 239 -0.85 0.70 -0.89
N LEU A 240 -0.98 -0.25 0.04
CA LEU A 240 -1.11 0.05 1.48
C LEU A 240 0.25 0.33 2.12
N LEU A 241 1.24 -0.46 1.74
CA LEU A 241 2.57 -0.42 2.33
C LEU A 241 3.64 -0.65 1.25
N ASN A 242 4.76 0.00 1.39
CA ASN A 242 6.01 -0.32 0.69
C ASN A 242 6.99 -0.91 1.70
N THR A 243 7.52 -2.09 1.41
CA THR A 243 8.55 -2.75 2.20
C THR A 243 9.79 -2.93 1.35
N CYS A 244 10.95 -2.68 1.92
CA CYS A 244 12.21 -2.98 1.25
C CYS A 244 13.24 -3.43 2.27
N SER A 245 13.87 -4.56 2.00
CA SER A 245 15.04 -5.06 2.72
C SER A 245 16.31 -4.63 1.99
N ASP A 246 17.41 -4.46 2.73
CA ASP A 246 18.73 -4.14 2.18
C ASP A 246 18.83 -2.78 1.45
N VAL A 247 18.40 -1.73 2.14
CA VAL A 247 18.67 -0.36 1.68
C VAL A 247 20.18 -0.10 1.75
N ALA A 248 20.79 0.17 0.59
CA ALA A 248 22.19 0.54 0.53
C ALA A 248 22.47 1.75 1.44
N PRO A 249 23.60 1.78 2.17
CA PRO A 249 23.95 2.88 3.08
C PRO A 249 24.30 4.18 2.36
N ASN A 250 24.12 4.24 1.05
CA ASN A 250 24.42 5.40 0.22
C ASN A 250 23.46 6.56 0.52
N ALA A 251 23.98 7.77 0.39
CA ALA A 251 23.17 8.98 0.51
C ALA A 251 22.11 9.03 -0.60
N PHE A 252 20.89 9.36 -0.23
CA PHE A 252 19.78 9.63 -1.17
C PHE A 252 19.30 11.08 -1.02
N SER A 253 18.52 11.56 -1.99
CA SER A 253 17.97 12.91 -1.95
C SER A 253 17.09 13.12 -0.72
N GLY A 254 17.58 13.93 0.23
CA GLY A 254 16.84 14.24 1.45
C GLY A 254 15.51 14.96 1.19
N ASP A 255 15.41 15.72 0.10
CA ASP A 255 14.19 16.48 -0.21
C ASP A 255 13.06 15.55 -0.70
N ILE A 256 13.37 14.60 -1.59
CA ILE A 256 12.39 13.61 -2.03
C ILE A 256 11.96 12.71 -0.87
N PHE A 257 12.92 12.27 -0.05
CA PHE A 257 12.61 11.49 1.16
C PHE A 257 11.66 12.25 2.10
N LYS A 258 11.93 13.54 2.36
CA LYS A 258 11.08 14.38 3.21
C LYS A 258 9.65 14.47 2.67
N ARG A 259 9.49 14.63 1.37
CA ARG A 259 8.17 14.67 0.71
C ARG A 259 7.44 13.33 0.83
N ILE A 260 8.11 12.21 0.54
CA ILE A 260 7.55 10.87 0.67
C ILE A 260 7.09 10.61 2.12
N ALA A 261 7.96 10.87 3.09
CA ALA A 261 7.65 10.64 4.49
C ALA A 261 6.50 11.51 5.01
N SER A 262 6.34 12.73 4.47
CA SER A 262 5.26 13.67 4.83
C SER A 262 3.93 13.35 4.15
N GLY A 263 3.89 12.43 3.19
CA GLY A 263 2.68 12.19 2.38
C GLY A 263 2.33 13.40 1.49
N GLU A 264 3.33 14.21 1.10
CA GLU A 264 3.15 15.32 0.17
C GLU A 264 2.96 14.81 -1.26
N PRO A 265 2.31 15.59 -2.15
CA PRO A 265 2.20 15.23 -3.55
C PRO A 265 3.58 15.00 -4.19
N ILE A 266 3.76 13.86 -4.84
CA ILE A 266 4.99 13.48 -5.52
C ILE A 266 4.76 13.27 -7.00
N SER A 267 5.75 13.64 -7.81
CA SER A 267 5.77 13.40 -9.25
C SER A 267 6.00 11.93 -9.54
N THR A 268 5.20 11.36 -10.43
CA THR A 268 5.30 9.97 -10.89
C THR A 268 5.17 9.90 -12.40
N ARG A 269 5.74 8.88 -13.02
CA ARG A 269 5.65 8.65 -14.45
C ARG A 269 5.57 7.16 -14.75
N GLN A 270 4.52 6.73 -15.40
CA GLN A 270 4.43 5.39 -15.96
C GLN A 270 5.10 5.35 -17.35
N LEU A 271 5.55 4.16 -17.75
CA LEU A 271 6.17 4.00 -19.07
C LEU A 271 5.17 4.40 -20.17
N TYR A 272 5.61 5.27 -21.06
CA TYR A 272 4.81 5.82 -22.18
C TYR A 272 3.57 6.65 -21.76
N LYS A 273 3.51 7.11 -20.52
CA LYS A 273 2.47 8.04 -20.04
C LYS A 273 3.07 9.38 -19.63
N ASP A 274 2.23 10.40 -19.58
CA ASP A 274 2.60 11.72 -19.09
C ASP A 274 2.90 11.69 -17.60
N VAL A 275 3.64 12.71 -17.15
CA VAL A 275 3.92 12.90 -15.72
C VAL A 275 2.62 13.16 -14.98
N ALA A 276 2.39 12.41 -13.91
CA ALA A 276 1.24 12.55 -13.02
C ALA A 276 1.68 12.90 -11.60
N THR A 277 0.76 13.44 -10.82
CA THR A 277 0.97 13.72 -9.40
C THR A 277 0.24 12.69 -8.55
N LEU A 278 0.99 12.00 -7.69
CA LEU A 278 0.47 11.02 -6.74
C LEU A 278 0.31 11.68 -5.37
N THR A 279 -0.90 11.63 -4.82
CA THR A 279 -1.27 12.27 -3.54
C THR A 279 -1.63 11.27 -2.44
N ASP A 280 -2.04 10.05 -2.80
CA ASP A 280 -2.34 8.95 -1.87
C ASP A 280 -1.52 7.73 -2.28
N TYR A 281 -0.62 7.31 -1.39
CA TYR A 281 0.33 6.24 -1.67
C TYR A 281 0.76 5.51 -0.39
N ALA A 282 1.42 4.39 -0.59
CA ALA A 282 1.88 3.47 0.44
C ALA A 282 2.64 4.15 1.59
N LYS A 283 2.46 3.66 2.83
CA LYS A 283 3.38 3.93 3.94
C LYS A 283 4.68 3.14 3.73
N MET A 284 5.77 3.50 4.43
CA MET A 284 7.11 2.98 4.16
C MET A 284 7.69 2.20 5.34
N ILE A 285 8.08 0.96 5.13
CA ILE A 285 8.91 0.18 6.06
C ILE A 285 10.21 -0.21 5.36
N PHE A 286 11.34 0.10 5.98
CA PHE A 286 12.66 -0.29 5.50
C PHE A 286 13.39 -1.15 6.53
N CYS A 287 13.92 -2.29 6.09
CA CYS A 287 14.80 -3.12 6.91
C CYS A 287 16.24 -2.78 6.64
N LEU A 288 17.01 -2.48 7.69
CA LEU A 288 18.39 -2.01 7.59
C LEU A 288 19.31 -2.76 8.54
N ASN A 289 20.52 -3.02 8.07
CA ASN A 289 21.63 -3.42 8.94
C ASN A 289 22.49 -2.21 9.34
N GLU A 290 22.50 -1.18 8.49
CA GLU A 290 23.17 0.10 8.70
C GLU A 290 22.23 1.25 8.32
N LEU A 291 22.21 2.31 9.11
CA LEU A 291 21.39 3.50 8.81
C LEU A 291 22.03 4.31 7.66
N PRO A 292 21.23 4.94 6.79
CA PRO A 292 21.74 5.63 5.62
C PRO A 292 22.68 6.78 5.99
N LYS A 293 23.78 6.92 5.26
CA LYS A 293 24.65 8.11 5.37
C LYS A 293 23.91 9.32 4.81
N THR A 294 24.02 10.46 5.49
CA THR A 294 23.33 11.68 5.07
C THR A 294 24.21 12.91 5.22
N ASN A 295 24.09 13.84 4.27
CA ASN A 295 24.63 15.18 4.37
C ASN A 295 23.60 16.18 4.95
N ASP A 296 22.32 15.80 5.02
CA ASP A 296 21.26 16.62 5.60
C ASP A 296 21.27 16.49 7.12
N LYS A 297 21.68 17.55 7.79
CA LYS A 297 21.77 17.64 9.26
C LYS A 297 20.56 18.34 9.88
N SER A 298 19.53 18.61 9.09
CA SER A 298 18.35 19.34 9.54
C SER A 298 17.47 18.52 10.48
N ASN A 299 16.80 19.18 11.40
CA ASN A 299 15.77 18.56 12.23
C ASN A 299 14.61 18.01 11.36
N GLY A 300 14.31 18.70 10.24
CA GLY A 300 13.31 18.28 9.27
C GLY A 300 13.59 16.90 8.65
N TYR A 301 14.86 16.53 8.47
CA TYR A 301 15.26 15.21 7.99
C TYR A 301 15.07 14.14 9.08
N PHE A 302 15.71 14.31 10.25
CA PHE A 302 15.74 13.29 11.29
C PHE A 302 14.37 13.03 11.94
N ARG A 303 13.51 14.05 12.07
CA ARG A 303 12.18 13.86 12.65
C ARG A 303 11.28 12.91 11.86
N ARG A 304 11.61 12.59 10.61
CA ARG A 304 10.87 11.67 9.75
C ARG A 304 11.25 10.21 9.93
N PHE A 305 12.32 9.95 10.66
CA PHE A 305 12.71 8.60 11.00
C PHE A 305 11.97 8.11 12.24
N LEU A 306 11.37 6.95 12.14
CA LEU A 306 10.91 6.15 13.27
C LEU A 306 11.75 4.87 13.27
N ILE A 307 12.77 4.82 14.16
CA ILE A 307 13.74 3.73 14.14
C ILE A 307 13.41 2.77 15.26
N VAL A 308 13.05 1.53 14.90
CA VAL A 308 12.81 0.43 15.83
C VAL A 308 14.03 -0.49 15.84
N PRO A 309 14.81 -0.53 16.97
CA PRO A 309 16.02 -1.32 17.04
C PRO A 309 15.72 -2.77 17.46
N PHE A 310 16.00 -3.71 16.56
CA PHE A 310 16.01 -5.15 16.82
C PHE A 310 17.39 -5.58 17.35
N LYS A 311 17.62 -5.46 18.65
CA LYS A 311 18.94 -5.70 19.28
C LYS A 311 19.15 -7.14 19.73
N VAL A 312 18.06 -7.90 19.88
CA VAL A 312 18.14 -9.29 20.35
C VAL A 312 18.62 -10.19 19.22
N GLN A 313 19.69 -10.93 19.45
CA GLN A 313 20.14 -11.99 18.55
C GLN A 313 19.50 -13.33 18.93
N ILE A 314 18.99 -14.05 17.94
CA ILE A 314 18.35 -15.36 18.13
C ILE A 314 19.43 -16.44 17.95
N PRO A 315 19.72 -17.25 18.99
CA PRO A 315 20.65 -18.39 18.87
C PRO A 315 20.16 -19.39 17.81
N LYS A 316 21.09 -20.05 17.13
CA LYS A 316 20.75 -21.04 16.08
C LYS A 316 19.81 -22.15 16.59
N SER A 317 19.93 -22.53 17.87
CA SER A 317 19.07 -23.54 18.53
C SER A 317 17.62 -23.10 18.71
N GLU A 318 17.33 -21.80 18.67
CA GLU A 318 15.97 -21.24 18.82
C GLU A 318 15.33 -20.86 17.47
N VAL A 319 16.07 -20.95 16.37
CA VAL A 319 15.57 -20.57 15.05
C VAL A 319 14.55 -21.59 14.55
N ASP A 320 13.30 -21.17 14.41
CA ASP A 320 12.28 -21.92 13.69
C ASP A 320 12.11 -21.28 12.27
N PRO A 321 12.60 -21.95 11.22
CA PRO A 321 12.51 -21.40 9.85
C PRO A 321 11.09 -21.30 9.32
N LYS A 322 10.12 -21.99 9.95
CA LYS A 322 8.70 -21.98 9.60
C LYS A 322 7.85 -21.11 10.52
N LEU A 323 8.46 -20.31 11.39
CA LEU A 323 7.72 -19.51 12.38
C LEU A 323 6.75 -18.53 11.69
N ALA A 324 7.22 -17.78 10.68
CA ALA A 324 6.37 -16.87 9.92
C ALA A 324 5.18 -17.61 9.28
N GLU A 325 5.43 -18.74 8.62
CA GLU A 325 4.40 -19.55 7.96
C GLU A 325 3.34 -20.05 8.97
N LYS A 326 3.76 -20.51 10.14
CA LYS A 326 2.85 -20.96 11.21
C LYS A 326 1.96 -19.83 11.72
N ILE A 327 2.55 -18.66 11.99
CA ILE A 327 1.80 -17.48 12.44
C ILE A 327 0.82 -17.01 11.35
N ILE A 328 1.30 -16.86 10.12
CA ILE A 328 0.49 -16.41 8.99
C ILE A 328 -0.71 -17.31 8.73
N SER A 329 -0.52 -18.63 8.84
CA SER A 329 -1.60 -19.59 8.53
C SER A 329 -2.76 -19.58 9.54
N THR A 330 -2.55 -19.07 10.77
CA THR A 330 -3.53 -19.21 11.86
C THR A 330 -3.90 -17.92 12.57
N GLU A 331 -3.03 -16.90 12.60
CA GLU A 331 -3.16 -15.79 13.53
C GLU A 331 -3.42 -14.41 12.88
N LEU A 332 -3.50 -14.30 11.55
CA LEU A 332 -3.71 -12.99 10.89
C LEU A 332 -4.92 -12.20 11.43
N PRO A 333 -6.10 -12.80 11.70
CA PRO A 333 -7.20 -12.05 12.27
C PRO A 333 -6.90 -11.49 13.67
N GLY A 334 -6.19 -12.26 14.51
CA GLY A 334 -5.77 -11.82 15.85
C GLY A 334 -4.71 -10.72 15.81
N ILE A 335 -3.76 -10.82 14.86
CA ILE A 335 -2.76 -9.78 14.63
C ILE A 335 -3.44 -8.48 14.17
N MET A 336 -4.49 -8.59 13.36
CA MET A 336 -5.25 -7.41 12.96
C MET A 336 -5.94 -6.74 14.15
N ASN A 337 -6.46 -7.50 15.11
CA ASN A 337 -7.02 -6.92 16.34
C ASN A 337 -5.95 -6.13 17.12
N TRP A 338 -4.75 -6.67 17.26
CA TRP A 338 -3.61 -5.97 17.86
C TRP A 338 -3.24 -4.67 17.09
N VAL A 339 -3.35 -4.68 15.76
CA VAL A 339 -3.15 -3.49 14.91
C VAL A 339 -4.27 -2.47 15.12
N LEU A 340 -5.53 -2.91 15.24
CA LEU A 340 -6.67 -2.02 15.49
C LEU A 340 -6.59 -1.34 16.86
N GLU A 341 -6.15 -2.06 17.90
CA GLU A 341 -5.83 -1.46 19.21
C GLU A 341 -4.73 -0.39 19.09
N GLY A 342 -3.70 -0.67 18.29
CA GLY A 342 -2.64 0.29 17.97
C GLY A 342 -3.18 1.52 17.24
N ARG A 343 -4.06 1.32 16.26
CA ARG A 343 -4.73 2.40 15.52
C ARG A 343 -5.53 3.31 16.45
N GLU A 344 -6.34 2.74 17.31
CA GLU A 344 -7.17 3.50 18.26
C GLU A 344 -6.30 4.33 19.22
N ARG A 345 -5.25 3.72 19.78
CA ARG A 345 -4.28 4.41 20.63
C ARG A 345 -3.60 5.56 19.89
N LEU A 346 -3.18 5.34 18.64
CA LEU A 346 -2.54 6.36 17.79
C LEU A 346 -3.46 7.57 17.58
N ILE A 347 -4.74 7.34 17.32
CA ILE A 347 -5.73 8.39 17.11
C ILE A 347 -5.96 9.17 18.41
N THR A 348 -6.15 8.46 19.51
CA THR A 348 -6.38 9.06 20.84
C THR A 348 -5.22 9.93 21.29
N GLN A 349 -3.98 9.48 21.05
CA GLN A 349 -2.76 10.23 21.40
C GLN A 349 -2.38 11.30 20.35
N SER A 350 -3.02 11.28 19.16
CA SER A 350 -2.63 12.11 18.01
C SER A 350 -1.15 11.94 17.61
N GLY A 351 -0.56 10.77 17.88
CA GLY A 351 0.84 10.49 17.61
C GLY A 351 1.27 9.09 18.08
N PHE A 352 2.52 8.75 17.84
CA PHE A 352 3.08 7.47 18.26
C PHE A 352 3.41 7.45 19.76
N THR A 353 3.27 6.29 20.39
CA THR A 353 3.76 6.05 21.76
C THR A 353 5.26 6.41 21.86
N GLU A 354 5.64 7.10 22.91
CA GLU A 354 7.03 7.44 23.18
C GLU A 354 7.80 6.20 23.68
N SER A 355 8.62 5.60 22.81
CA SER A 355 9.57 4.55 23.19
C SER A 355 10.94 5.15 23.40
N SER A 356 11.49 4.98 24.61
CA SER A 356 12.84 5.43 24.95
C SER A 356 13.90 4.76 24.08
N LEU A 357 13.69 3.51 23.67
CA LEU A 357 14.60 2.79 22.77
C LEU A 357 14.60 3.37 21.37
N CYS A 358 13.44 3.72 20.82
CA CYS A 358 13.34 4.35 19.52
C CYS A 358 13.95 5.77 19.53
N GLN A 359 13.69 6.55 20.56
CA GLN A 359 14.26 7.88 20.74
C GLN A 359 15.79 7.84 20.86
N LYS A 360 16.32 6.95 21.71
CA LYS A 360 17.76 6.74 21.84
C LYS A 360 18.41 6.37 20.51
N GLN A 361 17.80 5.46 19.74
CA GLN A 361 18.33 5.03 18.46
C GLN A 361 18.34 6.18 17.42
N LEU A 362 17.31 7.01 17.42
CA LEU A 362 17.25 8.20 16.57
C LEU A 362 18.32 9.23 16.95
N GLU A 363 18.56 9.43 18.23
CA GLU A 363 19.63 10.30 18.71
C GLU A 363 21.02 9.77 18.33
N GLU A 364 21.28 8.48 18.53
CA GLU A 364 22.53 7.83 18.11
C GLU A 364 22.77 8.02 16.61
N TYR A 365 21.74 7.85 15.78
CA TYR A 365 21.82 8.11 14.36
C TYR A 365 22.14 9.58 14.03
N ARG A 366 21.45 10.50 14.68
CA ARG A 366 21.64 11.93 14.49
C ARG A 366 23.06 12.38 14.85
N TYR A 367 23.61 11.92 15.99
CA TYR A 367 24.97 12.29 16.41
C TYR A 367 26.04 11.57 15.59
N GLY A 368 25.83 10.30 15.24
CA GLY A 368 26.70 9.56 14.33
C GLY A 368 26.81 10.21 12.94
N SER A 369 25.77 10.95 12.53
CA SER A 369 25.77 11.75 11.31
C SER A 369 26.45 13.12 11.46
N GLY A 370 27.12 13.39 12.59
CA GLY A 370 27.90 14.62 12.81
C GLY A 370 27.08 15.87 13.23
N VAL A 371 25.85 15.66 13.69
CA VAL A 371 25.06 16.74 14.33
C VAL A 371 25.59 16.99 15.74
N ARG A 372 26.00 18.22 16.05
CA ARG A 372 26.48 18.57 17.40
C ARG A 372 25.34 18.49 18.41
N LYS A 373 25.60 17.88 19.57
CA LYS A 373 24.68 17.89 20.71
C LYS A 373 24.57 19.35 21.21
N LYS A 374 23.36 19.92 21.28
CA LYS A 374 23.15 21.14 22.05
C LYS A 374 23.34 20.76 23.52
N VAL A 375 24.50 21.05 24.08
CA VAL A 375 24.70 21.01 25.52
C VAL A 375 23.98 22.22 26.07
N ASN A 376 22.83 22.06 26.69
CA ASN A 376 22.26 23.06 27.57
C ASN A 376 23.18 23.10 28.82
N LEU A 377 24.19 23.92 28.77
CA LEU A 377 24.92 24.33 29.97
C LEU A 377 23.90 25.09 30.84
N ILE A 378 23.30 24.39 31.80
CA ILE A 378 22.70 25.03 32.96
C ILE A 378 23.92 25.57 33.74
N LEU A 379 24.27 26.82 33.48
CA LEU A 379 25.20 27.50 34.35
C LEU A 379 24.53 27.61 35.73
N PRO A 380 25.20 27.27 36.81
CA PRO A 380 24.70 27.56 38.16
C PRO A 380 24.46 29.09 38.28
N ASP A 381 23.32 29.46 38.84
CA ASP A 381 23.00 30.87 39.09
C ASP A 381 24.18 31.57 39.76
N GLY A 382 24.81 32.54 39.05
CA GLY A 382 25.84 33.36 39.62
C GLY A 382 26.96 33.84 38.69
N PHE A 383 27.10 33.34 37.46
CA PHE A 383 28.08 33.88 36.52
C PHE A 383 27.43 34.79 35.47
N LYS A 384 27.51 36.13 35.70
CA LYS A 384 27.37 37.14 34.65
C LYS A 384 28.72 37.34 33.99
N LEU A 385 28.82 37.14 32.68
CA LEU A 385 29.78 37.75 31.80
C LEU A 385 29.21 39.03 31.22
#